data_03b0444e9eca6b5f9dcaaea8a63d160c
#
_entry.id   03b0444e9eca6b5f9dcaaea8a63d160c
#
_cell.length_a   1.000
_cell.length_b   1.000
_cell.length_c   1.000
_cell.angle_alpha   90.00
_cell.angle_beta   90.00
_cell.angle_gamma   90.00
#
_symmetry.space_group_name_H-M   'P 1'
#
loop_
_entity.id
_entity.type
_entity.pdbx_description
1 polymer ?
#
loop_
_entity_poly.entity_id
_entity_poly.type
_entity_poly.pdbx_seq_one_letter_code
_entity_poly.pdbx_strand_id
1 'polypeptide(L)'
;MPKDTMEIKEEFKDKHEQMPQKVIVKTLTTTKSVDKVFDFFSNMKNMETGGAIQSMKKSDDGWWTFQHSIAGKSKMKHKLSHEFGIIDHVFIGGGLEWNVFVRVVPNQSGSTTSWIFMRPNGLNDDQFEDQLKMFDVEIDQWKIVLENMT
;
A
#
# COMPACT_ATOMS: atom_id res chain seq x y z
N MET A 1 -5.30 -46.05 5.65
CA MET A 1 -4.43 -45.44 4.66
C MET A 1 -5.12 -44.39 3.77
N PRO A 2 -6.30 -44.65 3.19
CA PRO A 2 -6.97 -43.60 2.40
C PRO A 2 -7.20 -42.32 3.18
N LYS A 3 -7.55 -42.40 4.45
CA LYS A 3 -7.78 -41.25 5.31
C LYS A 3 -6.49 -40.44 5.53
N ASP A 4 -5.36 -41.09 5.80
CA ASP A 4 -4.08 -40.41 5.98
C ASP A 4 -3.62 -39.73 4.69
N THR A 5 -3.84 -40.37 3.55
CA THR A 5 -3.49 -39.81 2.23
C THR A 5 -4.32 -38.58 1.92
N MET A 6 -5.61 -38.58 2.28
CA MET A 6 -6.48 -37.42 2.09
C MET A 6 -6.07 -36.25 2.98
N GLU A 7 -5.75 -36.51 4.25
CA GLU A 7 -5.27 -35.50 5.19
C GLU A 7 -3.97 -34.86 4.71
N ILE A 8 -3.03 -35.65 4.18
CA ILE A 8 -1.77 -35.15 3.65
C ILE A 8 -2.01 -34.26 2.43
N LYS A 9 -2.92 -34.62 1.54
CA LYS A 9 -3.26 -33.81 0.35
C LYS A 9 -3.88 -32.48 0.73
N GLU A 10 -4.79 -32.48 1.71
CA GLU A 10 -5.42 -31.26 2.20
C GLU A 10 -4.40 -30.34 2.88
N GLU A 11 -3.54 -30.92 3.73
CA GLU A 11 -2.48 -30.18 4.39
C GLU A 11 -1.51 -29.58 3.37
N PHE A 12 -1.14 -30.30 2.33
CA PHE A 12 -0.28 -29.79 1.26
C PHE A 12 -0.97 -28.66 0.49
N LYS A 13 -2.26 -28.79 0.19
CA LYS A 13 -3.05 -27.76 -0.48
C LYS A 13 -3.10 -26.47 0.37
N ASP A 14 -3.36 -26.59 1.66
CA ASP A 14 -3.42 -25.45 2.56
C ASP A 14 -2.08 -24.72 2.63
N LYS A 15 -0.98 -25.49 2.73
CA LYS A 15 0.37 -24.92 2.71
C LYS A 15 0.67 -24.23 1.38
N HIS A 16 0.22 -24.81 0.27
CA HIS A 16 0.41 -24.22 -1.05
C HIS A 16 -0.37 -22.90 -1.19
N GLU A 17 -1.60 -22.84 -0.67
CA GLU A 17 -2.41 -21.61 -0.67
C GLU A 17 -1.81 -20.54 0.24
N GLN A 18 -1.01 -20.93 1.24
CA GLN A 18 -0.33 -20.02 2.15
C GLN A 18 1.08 -19.66 1.70
N MET A 19 1.51 -20.12 0.52
CA MET A 19 2.83 -19.79 -0.02
C MET A 19 2.97 -18.29 -0.20
N PRO A 20 4.18 -17.74 0.05
CA PRO A 20 4.41 -16.31 -0.15
C PRO A 20 4.05 -15.86 -1.55
N GLN A 21 3.41 -14.72 -1.65
CA GLN A 21 3.05 -14.11 -2.91
C GLN A 21 4.22 -13.28 -3.46
N LYS A 22 4.12 -12.88 -4.73
CA LYS A 22 5.08 -11.97 -5.35
C LYS A 22 5.09 -10.65 -4.60
N VAL A 23 6.29 -10.09 -4.42
CA VAL A 23 6.50 -8.81 -3.76
C VAL A 23 7.08 -7.81 -4.75
N ILE A 24 6.55 -6.59 -4.74
CA ILE A 24 7.13 -5.45 -5.46
C ILE A 24 7.34 -4.33 -4.45
N VAL A 25 8.51 -3.70 -4.51
CA VAL A 25 8.85 -2.55 -3.66
C VAL A 25 8.92 -1.31 -4.54
N LYS A 26 8.23 -0.26 -4.12
CA LYS A 26 8.32 1.06 -4.74
C LYS A 26 8.95 2.02 -3.76
N THR A 27 9.70 3.00 -4.26
CA THR A 27 10.37 3.99 -3.40
C THR A 27 10.15 5.40 -3.92
N LEU A 28 10.18 6.35 -2.98
CA LEU A 28 10.19 7.78 -3.28
C LEU A 28 11.28 8.43 -2.44
N THR A 29 12.27 9.01 -3.09
CA THR A 29 13.34 9.77 -2.43
C THR A 29 13.15 11.25 -2.67
N THR A 30 13.26 12.04 -1.61
CA THR A 30 13.04 13.48 -1.65
C THR A 30 14.05 14.20 -0.77
N THR A 31 14.25 15.49 -1.02
CA THR A 31 15.08 16.36 -0.17
C THR A 31 14.40 16.69 1.16
N LYS A 32 13.11 16.37 1.32
CA LYS A 32 12.35 16.67 2.54
C LYS A 32 12.70 15.70 3.66
N SER A 33 12.63 16.19 4.90
CA SER A 33 12.95 15.40 6.10
C SER A 33 11.96 14.27 6.34
N VAL A 34 12.38 13.30 7.14
CA VAL A 34 11.51 12.18 7.57
C VAL A 34 10.21 12.74 8.19
N ASP A 35 10.30 13.73 9.07
CA ASP A 35 9.13 14.28 9.74
C ASP A 35 8.12 14.89 8.76
N LYS A 36 8.61 15.68 7.80
CA LYS A 36 7.72 16.28 6.79
C LYS A 36 7.07 15.24 5.90
N VAL A 37 7.83 14.23 5.48
CA VAL A 37 7.31 13.17 4.62
C VAL A 37 6.33 12.27 5.39
N PHE A 38 6.66 11.94 6.64
CA PHE A 38 5.74 11.18 7.49
C PHE A 38 4.41 11.93 7.67
N ASP A 39 4.46 13.22 8.01
CA ASP A 39 3.26 14.03 8.18
C ASP A 39 2.43 14.09 6.89
N PHE A 40 3.10 14.20 5.75
CA PHE A 40 2.43 14.21 4.45
C PHE A 40 1.66 12.91 4.18
N PHE A 41 2.33 11.76 4.30
CA PHE A 41 1.70 10.47 3.98
C PHE A 41 0.77 9.95 5.06
N SER A 42 0.93 10.38 6.31
CA SER A 42 0.00 9.99 7.39
C SER A 42 -1.32 10.75 7.33
N ASN A 43 -1.37 11.88 6.63
CA ASN A 43 -2.61 12.60 6.38
C ASN A 43 -3.29 12.04 5.13
N MET A 44 -4.36 11.26 5.34
CA MET A 44 -5.09 10.58 4.26
C MET A 44 -5.53 11.52 3.15
N LYS A 45 -5.90 12.75 3.46
CA LYS A 45 -6.36 13.70 2.45
C LYS A 45 -5.27 14.06 1.43
N ASN A 46 -4.02 14.00 1.83
CA ASN A 46 -2.91 14.23 0.91
C ASN A 46 -2.81 13.15 -0.18
N MET A 47 -3.40 11.98 0.04
CA MET A 47 -3.39 10.92 -0.96
C MET A 47 -4.11 11.32 -2.24
N GLU A 48 -5.06 12.24 -2.15
CA GLU A 48 -5.76 12.77 -3.32
C GLU A 48 -4.80 13.47 -4.31
N THR A 49 -3.69 13.99 -3.82
CA THR A 49 -2.71 14.69 -4.66
C THR A 49 -1.97 13.77 -5.63
N GLY A 50 -2.03 12.46 -5.42
CA GLY A 50 -1.46 11.48 -6.35
C GLY A 50 -2.27 11.28 -7.62
N GLY A 51 -3.52 11.73 -7.65
CA GLY A 51 -4.38 11.73 -8.85
C GLY A 51 -5.26 10.49 -9.01
N ALA A 52 -5.03 9.42 -8.24
CA ALA A 52 -5.83 8.20 -8.35
C ALA A 52 -7.01 8.15 -7.37
N ILE A 53 -6.97 8.96 -6.33
CA ILE A 53 -7.92 8.94 -5.21
C ILE A 53 -8.69 10.26 -5.16
N GLN A 54 -10.01 10.15 -4.97
CA GLN A 54 -10.91 11.31 -4.84
C GLN A 54 -11.91 11.08 -3.70
N SER A 55 -12.46 12.16 -3.19
CA SER A 55 -13.56 12.13 -2.21
C SER A 55 -13.19 11.40 -0.92
N MET A 56 -11.99 11.64 -0.43
CA MET A 56 -11.47 11.04 0.80
C MET A 56 -12.26 11.53 2.02
N LYS A 57 -12.85 10.59 2.76
CA LYS A 57 -13.72 10.91 3.89
C LYS A 57 -13.53 9.90 5.00
N LYS A 58 -13.37 10.37 6.22
CA LYS A 58 -13.28 9.50 7.40
C LYS A 58 -14.68 9.04 7.81
N SER A 59 -14.85 7.74 8.02
CA SER A 59 -16.10 7.17 8.54
C SER A 59 -16.00 6.92 10.04
N ASP A 60 -17.13 6.65 10.69
CA ASP A 60 -17.23 6.52 12.15
C ASP A 60 -16.45 5.30 12.68
N ASP A 61 -16.21 4.30 11.85
CA ASP A 61 -15.49 3.07 12.20
C ASP A 61 -13.96 3.21 12.14
N GLY A 62 -13.46 4.40 11.81
CA GLY A 62 -12.02 4.66 11.70
C GLY A 62 -11.43 4.37 10.33
N TRP A 63 -12.22 3.85 9.40
CA TRP A 63 -11.81 3.68 8.03
C TRP A 63 -12.01 4.99 7.26
N TRP A 64 -11.16 5.18 6.22
CA TRP A 64 -11.32 6.25 5.26
C TRP A 64 -11.91 5.69 3.99
N THR A 65 -12.98 6.29 3.49
CA THR A 65 -13.65 5.89 2.25
C THR A 65 -13.30 6.87 1.14
N PHE A 66 -13.24 6.38 -0.09
CA PHE A 66 -12.86 7.21 -1.24
C PHE A 66 -13.23 6.52 -2.54
N GLN A 67 -13.08 7.25 -3.65
CA GLN A 67 -13.17 6.72 -5.00
C GLN A 67 -11.77 6.56 -5.57
N HIS A 68 -11.46 5.38 -6.07
CA HIS A 68 -10.18 5.08 -6.73
C HIS A 68 -10.40 4.93 -8.23
N SER A 69 -9.47 5.44 -9.04
CA SER A 69 -9.59 5.46 -10.50
C SER A 69 -9.73 4.07 -11.12
N ILE A 70 -9.16 3.04 -10.51
CA ILE A 70 -9.24 1.65 -10.98
C ILE A 70 -10.23 0.85 -10.15
N ALA A 71 -10.10 0.88 -8.83
CA ALA A 71 -10.85 0.02 -7.93
C ALA A 71 -12.28 0.52 -7.65
N GLY A 72 -12.59 1.77 -7.99
CA GLY A 72 -13.88 2.37 -7.69
C GLY A 72 -14.04 2.68 -6.21
N LYS A 73 -15.20 2.41 -5.64
CA LYS A 73 -15.48 2.65 -4.22
C LYS A 73 -14.55 1.80 -3.36
N SER A 74 -13.77 2.46 -2.51
CA SER A 74 -12.70 1.83 -1.75
C SER A 74 -12.64 2.36 -0.32
N LYS A 75 -11.89 1.66 0.53
CA LYS A 75 -11.60 2.12 1.88
C LYS A 75 -10.19 1.74 2.30
N MET A 76 -9.64 2.50 3.22
CA MET A 76 -8.27 2.34 3.71
C MET A 76 -8.18 2.66 5.19
N LYS A 77 -7.28 1.96 5.88
CA LYS A 77 -7.02 2.19 7.29
C LYS A 77 -5.51 2.09 7.55
N HIS A 78 -4.98 3.07 8.29
CA HIS A 78 -3.57 3.14 8.65
C HIS A 78 -3.24 2.46 9.99
N LYS A 79 -2.01 1.96 10.08
CA LYS A 79 -1.31 1.71 11.35
C LYS A 79 -0.08 2.60 11.35
N LEU A 80 -0.07 3.59 12.21
CA LEU A 80 0.96 4.63 12.22
C LEU A 80 1.90 4.46 13.40
N SER A 81 3.20 4.67 13.16
CA SER A 81 4.20 4.88 14.20
C SER A 81 5.16 5.97 13.75
N HIS A 82 5.00 7.16 14.32
CA HIS A 82 5.87 8.29 14.00
C HIS A 82 7.33 7.98 14.40
N GLU A 83 7.52 7.36 15.57
CA GLU A 83 8.84 7.01 16.08
C GLU A 83 9.63 6.15 15.09
N PHE A 84 8.98 5.18 14.46
CA PHE A 84 9.63 4.25 13.55
C PHE A 84 9.41 4.56 12.07
N GLY A 85 8.69 5.64 11.76
CA GLY A 85 8.40 6.01 10.37
C GLY A 85 7.46 5.03 9.67
N ILE A 86 6.57 4.37 10.40
CA ILE A 86 5.69 3.33 9.86
C ILE A 86 4.34 3.93 9.46
N ILE A 87 3.92 3.69 8.22
CA ILE A 87 2.63 4.11 7.67
C ILE A 87 1.98 2.90 6.97
N ASP A 88 1.94 1.78 7.67
CA ASP A 88 1.33 0.57 7.14
C ASP A 88 -0.16 0.76 6.97
N HIS A 89 -0.73 0.15 5.93
CA HIS A 89 -2.16 0.29 5.70
C HIS A 89 -2.76 -0.92 5.02
N VAL A 90 -4.06 -1.05 5.19
CA VAL A 90 -4.90 -2.00 4.45
C VAL A 90 -5.76 -1.18 3.49
N PHE A 91 -5.77 -1.56 2.23
CA PHE A 91 -6.60 -0.98 1.18
C PHE A 91 -7.58 -2.04 0.70
N ILE A 92 -8.86 -1.74 0.73
CA ILE A 92 -9.91 -2.64 0.23
C ILE A 92 -10.70 -1.94 -0.86
N GLY A 93 -10.72 -2.52 -2.05
CA GLY A 93 -11.45 -1.98 -3.18
C GLY A 93 -11.34 -2.87 -4.40
N GLY A 94 -12.33 -2.79 -5.29
CA GLY A 94 -12.36 -3.61 -6.50
C GLY A 94 -12.40 -5.11 -6.24
N GLY A 95 -12.92 -5.53 -5.08
CA GLY A 95 -12.94 -6.94 -4.69
C GLY A 95 -11.61 -7.46 -4.17
N LEU A 96 -10.63 -6.59 -3.95
CA LEU A 96 -9.28 -6.95 -3.51
C LEU A 96 -8.97 -6.36 -2.14
N GLU A 97 -8.14 -7.07 -1.38
CA GLU A 97 -7.57 -6.58 -0.13
C GLU A 97 -6.05 -6.50 -0.29
N TRP A 98 -5.51 -5.31 -0.10
CA TRP A 98 -4.09 -5.04 -0.17
C TRP A 98 -3.55 -4.73 1.22
N ASN A 99 -2.51 -5.45 1.63
CA ASN A 99 -1.74 -5.12 2.82
C ASN A 99 -0.44 -4.50 2.36
N VAL A 100 -0.23 -3.23 2.69
CA VAL A 100 0.91 -2.46 2.22
C VAL A 100 1.74 -2.02 3.43
N PHE A 101 3.02 -2.34 3.40
CA PHE A 101 3.95 -1.97 4.46
C PHE A 101 4.78 -0.79 4.00
N VAL A 102 4.71 0.30 4.75
CA VAL A 102 5.31 1.57 4.34
C VAL A 102 6.24 2.08 5.42
N ARG A 103 7.43 2.50 5.01
CA ARG A 103 8.40 3.04 5.94
C ARG A 103 9.09 4.25 5.36
N VAL A 104 9.21 5.30 6.19
CA VAL A 104 9.97 6.51 5.88
C VAL A 104 11.27 6.46 6.68
N VAL A 105 12.40 6.56 5.99
CA VAL A 105 13.72 6.49 6.64
C VAL A 105 14.58 7.67 6.20
N PRO A 106 15.56 8.09 7.05
CA PRO A 106 16.51 9.12 6.65
C PRO A 106 17.34 8.68 5.45
N ASN A 107 17.62 9.62 4.56
CA ASN A 107 18.56 9.43 3.46
C ASN A 107 19.37 10.72 3.32
N GLN A 108 20.54 10.75 3.93
CA GLN A 108 21.37 11.95 4.04
C GLN A 108 20.54 13.10 4.63
N SER A 109 20.46 14.23 3.94
CA SER A 109 19.66 15.40 4.39
C SER A 109 18.17 15.30 4.08
N GLY A 110 17.78 14.30 3.30
CA GLY A 110 16.38 14.05 2.94
C GLY A 110 15.85 12.75 3.51
N SER A 111 14.94 12.12 2.77
CA SER A 111 14.33 10.87 3.19
C SER A 111 13.95 9.99 1.99
N THR A 112 13.78 8.71 2.28
CA THR A 112 13.25 7.73 1.32
C THR A 112 12.06 7.03 1.95
N THR A 113 10.95 6.99 1.23
CA THR A 113 9.78 6.20 1.57
C THR A 113 9.78 4.94 0.74
N SER A 114 9.55 3.79 1.36
CA SER A 114 9.39 2.52 0.66
C SER A 114 8.00 1.96 0.92
N TRP A 115 7.38 1.43 -0.13
CA TRP A 115 6.12 0.70 -0.07
C TRP A 115 6.40 -0.74 -0.48
N ILE A 116 6.08 -1.69 0.39
CA ILE A 116 6.19 -3.11 0.12
C ILE A 116 4.80 -3.63 -0.19
N PHE A 117 4.61 -4.05 -1.45
CA PHE A 117 3.35 -4.60 -1.93
C PHE A 117 3.49 -6.11 -2.08
N MET A 118 2.56 -6.84 -1.48
CA MET A 118 2.40 -8.26 -1.76
C MET A 118 1.21 -8.43 -2.70
N ARG A 119 1.37 -9.31 -3.68
CA ARG A 119 0.28 -9.56 -4.63
C ARG A 119 -0.97 -10.01 -3.88
N PRO A 120 -2.10 -9.30 -3.98
CA PRO A 120 -3.33 -9.72 -3.33
C PRO A 120 -3.92 -10.95 -4.01
N ASN A 121 -4.70 -11.72 -3.26
CA ASN A 121 -5.49 -12.80 -3.84
C ASN A 121 -6.46 -12.20 -4.86
N GLY A 122 -6.61 -12.88 -5.99
CA GLY A 122 -7.48 -12.41 -7.08
C GLY A 122 -6.74 -11.76 -8.24
N LEU A 123 -5.44 -11.48 -8.11
CA LEU A 123 -4.60 -11.01 -9.21
C LEU A 123 -3.53 -12.05 -9.54
N ASN A 124 -3.23 -12.21 -10.84
CA ASN A 124 -2.01 -12.90 -11.25
C ASN A 124 -0.83 -11.91 -11.26
N ASP A 125 0.38 -12.41 -11.53
CA ASP A 125 1.59 -11.59 -11.49
C ASP A 125 1.56 -10.42 -12.47
N ASP A 126 1.07 -10.65 -13.69
CA ASP A 126 1.01 -9.61 -14.72
C ASP A 126 0.00 -8.51 -14.35
N GLN A 127 -1.15 -8.89 -13.82
CA GLN A 127 -2.17 -7.95 -13.34
C GLN A 127 -1.64 -7.13 -12.17
N PHE A 128 -0.91 -7.77 -11.25
CA PHE A 128 -0.28 -7.11 -10.11
C PHE A 128 0.72 -6.05 -10.58
N GLU A 129 1.61 -6.41 -11.50
CA GLU A 129 2.59 -5.47 -12.07
C GLU A 129 1.89 -4.29 -12.78
N ASP A 130 0.84 -4.58 -13.54
CA ASP A 130 0.11 -3.54 -14.26
C ASP A 130 -0.57 -2.54 -13.31
N GLN A 131 -1.18 -3.01 -12.25
CA GLN A 131 -1.81 -2.11 -11.27
C GLN A 131 -0.77 -1.23 -10.57
N LEU A 132 0.41 -1.75 -10.30
CA LEU A 132 1.47 -0.97 -9.66
C LEU A 132 2.13 0.06 -10.58
N LYS A 133 1.95 -0.03 -11.89
CA LYS A 133 2.35 1.04 -12.83
C LYS A 133 1.57 2.31 -12.57
N MET A 134 0.29 2.20 -12.20
CA MET A 134 -0.52 3.36 -11.80
C MET A 134 0.02 3.99 -10.51
N PHE A 135 0.51 3.16 -9.60
CA PHE A 135 1.13 3.65 -8.38
C PHE A 135 2.41 4.44 -8.66
N ASP A 136 3.16 4.07 -9.68
CA ASP A 136 4.34 4.86 -10.11
C ASP A 136 3.93 6.28 -10.49
N VAL A 137 2.80 6.47 -11.15
CA VAL A 137 2.27 7.79 -11.49
C VAL A 137 1.94 8.58 -10.22
N GLU A 138 1.32 7.94 -9.23
CA GLU A 138 1.03 8.59 -7.94
C GLU A 138 2.31 9.03 -7.25
N ILE A 139 3.33 8.17 -7.20
CA ILE A 139 4.64 8.49 -6.60
C ILE A 139 5.23 9.74 -7.26
N ASP A 140 5.21 9.83 -8.56
CA ASP A 140 5.75 10.98 -9.29
C ASP A 140 5.00 12.28 -8.92
N GLN A 141 3.69 12.21 -8.80
CA GLN A 141 2.87 13.36 -8.39
C GLN A 141 3.14 13.75 -6.93
N TRP A 142 3.21 12.78 -6.03
CA TRP A 142 3.52 13.06 -4.62
C TRP A 142 4.89 13.69 -4.47
N LYS A 143 5.87 13.24 -5.25
CA LYS A 143 7.21 13.82 -5.22
C LYS A 143 7.19 15.30 -5.61
N ILE A 144 6.44 15.65 -6.66
CA ILE A 144 6.28 17.03 -7.08
C ILE A 144 5.67 17.87 -5.96
N VAL A 145 4.61 17.39 -5.33
CA VAL A 145 3.96 18.09 -4.21
C VAL A 145 4.93 18.29 -3.05
N LEU A 146 5.64 17.23 -2.65
CA LEU A 146 6.61 17.29 -1.55
C LEU A 146 7.74 18.29 -1.85
N GLU A 147 8.32 18.23 -3.04
CA GLU A 147 9.43 19.12 -3.42
C GLU A 147 9.01 20.60 -3.44
N ASN A 148 7.73 20.89 -3.66
CA ASN A 148 7.18 22.25 -3.68
C ASN A 148 6.69 22.73 -2.30
N MET A 149 6.75 21.89 -1.27
CA MET A 149 6.40 22.29 0.09
C MET A 149 7.54 23.07 0.74
N THR A 150 7.18 24.02 1.60
CA THR A 150 8.14 24.82 2.37
C THR A 150 8.47 24.21 3.78
#